data_3ec7977372568f7adb57f3fdc7100c33
#
_entry.id   3ec7977372568f7adb57f3fdc7100c33
#
_cell.length_a   1.000
_cell.length_b   1.000
_cell.length_c   1.000
_cell.angle_alpha   90.00
_cell.angle_beta   90.00
_cell.angle_gamma   90.00
#
_symmetry.space_group_name_H-M   'P 1'
#
loop_
_entity.id
_entity.type
_entity.pdbx_description
1 polymer ?
#
loop_
_entity_poly.entity_id
_entity_poly.type
_entity_poly.pdbx_seq_one_letter_code
_entity_poly.pdbx_strand_id
1 'polypeptide(L)'
;MHESPNKIWTWLFVPLAATLMPINANADGPLVDIQSVNPTIVVELRYAGNNNLVKHPLYPQGTRALARPQVVAALTKAQTDLRRFQYGLKIWDAYRPAAVQTKLWQASRNSDYVANPEVGVGSLHSWGIAVDATLVDSWNRPVSMPSDFDDFTPAAMWRYAGPSFEVLGHLRLLQWAMHRAGFWGMRTEWWHFTVADWQKYLPDEARHSAHVQGTQWTGKL
;
A
#
# COMPACT_ATOMS: atom_id res chain seq x y z
N MET A 1 -62.04 -40.28 8.11
CA MET A 1 -61.68 -38.85 8.06
C MET A 1 -60.63 -38.60 9.14
N HIS A 2 -59.38 -38.55 8.75
CA HIS A 2 -58.27 -38.27 9.66
C HIS A 2 -57.51 -37.07 9.07
N GLU A 3 -57.64 -35.93 9.73
CA GLU A 3 -56.86 -34.72 9.40
C GLU A 3 -55.48 -34.82 10.04
N SER A 4 -54.45 -34.61 9.22
CA SER A 4 -53.05 -34.47 9.64
C SER A 4 -52.77 -33.01 10.00
N PRO A 5 -52.05 -32.70 11.10
CA PRO A 5 -51.69 -31.34 11.40
C PRO A 5 -50.40 -30.96 10.66
N ASN A 6 -50.47 -29.85 9.90
CA ASN A 6 -49.33 -29.19 9.26
C ASN A 6 -48.33 -28.66 10.30
N LYS A 7 -47.11 -29.19 10.30
CA LYS A 7 -46.00 -28.63 11.07
C LYS A 7 -45.36 -27.46 10.31
N ILE A 8 -45.61 -26.25 10.78
CA ILE A 8 -44.96 -25.03 10.33
C ILE A 8 -43.56 -25.00 10.99
N TRP A 9 -42.50 -25.11 10.17
CA TRP A 9 -41.13 -24.91 10.60
C TRP A 9 -40.82 -23.42 10.56
N THR A 10 -40.77 -22.77 11.73
CA THR A 10 -40.27 -21.39 11.88
C THR A 10 -38.75 -21.41 11.92
N TRP A 11 -38.12 -20.91 10.85
CA TRP A 11 -36.69 -20.70 10.82
C TRP A 11 -36.35 -19.44 11.65
N LEU A 12 -35.74 -19.65 12.81
CA LEU A 12 -35.16 -18.58 13.60
C LEU A 12 -33.87 -18.13 12.93
N PHE A 13 -33.90 -16.99 12.24
CA PHE A 13 -32.69 -16.28 11.83
C PHE A 13 -32.03 -15.68 13.07
N VAL A 14 -30.95 -16.28 13.55
CA VAL A 14 -30.03 -15.67 14.51
C VAL A 14 -29.14 -14.74 13.74
N PRO A 15 -29.18 -13.41 13.95
CA PRO A 15 -28.21 -12.53 13.31
C PRO A 15 -26.82 -12.80 13.91
N LEU A 16 -25.88 -13.23 13.07
CA LEU A 16 -24.47 -13.33 13.42
C LEU A 16 -23.96 -11.89 13.58
N ALA A 17 -23.98 -11.37 14.80
CA ALA A 17 -23.35 -10.09 15.12
C ALA A 17 -21.85 -10.27 14.93
N ALA A 18 -21.31 -9.76 13.82
CA ALA A 18 -19.87 -9.62 13.62
C ALA A 18 -19.36 -8.60 14.66
N THR A 19 -18.84 -9.09 15.75
CA THR A 19 -18.14 -8.27 16.75
C THR A 19 -16.87 -7.72 16.06
N LEU A 20 -16.93 -6.47 15.62
CA LEU A 20 -15.75 -5.69 15.24
C LEU A 20 -14.91 -5.54 16.51
N MET A 21 -13.91 -6.40 16.68
CA MET A 21 -12.91 -6.19 17.71
C MET A 21 -12.21 -4.86 17.45
N PRO A 22 -12.03 -4.00 18.47
CA PRO A 22 -11.22 -2.81 18.33
C PRO A 22 -9.79 -3.25 17.99
N ILE A 23 -9.30 -2.85 16.81
CA ILE A 23 -7.91 -3.06 16.40
C ILE A 23 -7.09 -2.11 17.28
N ASN A 24 -6.48 -2.65 18.34
CA ASN A 24 -5.53 -1.91 19.16
C ASN A 24 -4.35 -1.50 18.28
N ALA A 25 -4.22 -0.20 18.02
CA ALA A 25 -3.16 0.40 17.23
C ALA A 25 -1.89 0.52 18.10
N ASN A 26 -1.27 -0.63 18.45
CA ASN A 26 0.05 -0.61 19.09
C ASN A 26 1.09 -0.28 18.03
N ALA A 27 1.93 0.72 18.32
CA ALA A 27 3.07 1.11 17.48
C ALA A 27 4.00 -0.07 17.16
N ASP A 28 4.01 -1.11 18.00
CA ASP A 28 4.87 -2.29 17.92
C ASP A 28 4.13 -3.58 17.47
N GLY A 29 2.93 -3.44 16.88
CA GLY A 29 2.16 -4.60 16.42
C GLY A 29 2.90 -5.38 15.33
N PRO A 30 2.72 -6.74 15.27
CA PRO A 30 3.39 -7.59 14.29
C PRO A 30 3.01 -7.20 12.87
N LEU A 31 3.98 -7.27 11.96
CA LEU A 31 3.72 -7.14 10.52
C LEU A 31 3.00 -8.39 10.01
N VAL A 32 2.11 -8.21 9.04
CA VAL A 32 1.28 -9.26 8.45
C VAL A 32 1.60 -9.36 6.96
N ASP A 33 1.66 -10.56 6.44
CA ASP A 33 1.80 -10.82 5.01
C ASP A 33 0.52 -10.40 4.27
N ILE A 34 0.65 -9.49 3.32
CA ILE A 34 -0.47 -8.95 2.53
C ILE A 34 -1.26 -10.06 1.85
N GLN A 35 -0.56 -11.04 1.24
CA GLN A 35 -1.23 -12.14 0.52
C GLN A 35 -1.85 -13.18 1.44
N SER A 36 -1.40 -13.31 2.69
CA SER A 36 -2.07 -14.18 3.66
C SER A 36 -3.47 -13.68 4.05
N VAL A 37 -3.71 -12.38 3.95
CA VAL A 37 -5.01 -11.74 4.24
C VAL A 37 -5.84 -11.56 2.97
N ASN A 38 -5.21 -11.11 1.89
CA ASN A 38 -5.88 -10.92 0.60
C ASN A 38 -5.04 -11.49 -0.55
N PRO A 39 -5.23 -12.78 -0.90
CA PRO A 39 -4.47 -13.43 -1.97
C PRO A 39 -4.77 -12.90 -3.38
N THR A 40 -5.79 -12.05 -3.54
CA THR A 40 -6.11 -11.42 -4.83
C THR A 40 -5.24 -10.21 -5.15
N ILE A 41 -4.48 -9.70 -4.18
CA ILE A 41 -3.48 -8.66 -4.39
C ILE A 41 -2.22 -9.31 -4.96
N VAL A 42 -1.77 -8.84 -6.13
CA VAL A 42 -0.53 -9.32 -6.74
C VAL A 42 0.67 -8.75 -5.99
N VAL A 43 1.69 -9.55 -5.78
CA VAL A 43 2.96 -9.11 -5.18
C VAL A 43 4.11 -9.38 -6.15
N GLU A 44 4.89 -8.34 -6.44
CA GLU A 44 6.12 -8.38 -7.24
C GLU A 44 7.11 -7.41 -6.60
N LEU A 45 7.77 -7.85 -5.52
CA LEU A 45 8.73 -7.01 -4.80
C LEU A 45 9.91 -6.65 -5.69
N ARG A 46 9.99 -5.39 -6.12
CA ARG A 46 11.00 -4.87 -7.06
C ARG A 46 12.43 -4.97 -6.50
N TYR A 47 12.58 -4.80 -5.20
CA TYR A 47 13.87 -4.99 -4.54
C TYR A 47 14.29 -6.47 -4.36
N ALA A 48 13.45 -7.43 -4.72
CA ALA A 48 13.83 -8.84 -4.82
C ALA A 48 14.40 -9.21 -6.21
N GLY A 49 14.36 -8.30 -7.17
CA GLY A 49 14.87 -8.47 -8.54
C GLY A 49 15.80 -7.35 -8.95
N ASN A 50 16.02 -7.20 -10.26
CA ASN A 50 16.92 -6.22 -10.85
C ASN A 50 16.20 -4.92 -11.29
N ASN A 51 14.87 -4.90 -11.32
CA ASN A 51 14.10 -3.73 -11.73
C ASN A 51 13.86 -2.77 -10.56
N ASN A 52 14.92 -2.10 -10.15
CA ASN A 52 14.96 -1.12 -9.07
C ASN A 52 16.16 -0.17 -9.27
N LEU A 53 16.29 0.84 -8.41
CA LEU A 53 17.34 1.86 -8.45
C LEU A 53 18.76 1.28 -8.56
N VAL A 54 19.06 0.23 -7.79
CA VAL A 54 20.43 -0.33 -7.72
C VAL A 54 20.73 -1.41 -8.76
N LYS A 55 19.71 -1.82 -9.56
CA LYS A 55 19.81 -2.81 -10.63
C LYS A 55 20.29 -4.21 -10.19
N HIS A 56 20.12 -4.53 -8.91
CA HIS A 56 20.35 -5.87 -8.35
C HIS A 56 19.43 -6.11 -7.13
N PRO A 57 19.24 -7.40 -6.71
CA PRO A 57 18.41 -7.71 -5.56
C PRO A 57 18.98 -7.15 -4.26
N LEU A 58 18.10 -6.55 -3.45
CA LEU A 58 18.38 -6.12 -2.07
C LEU A 58 17.65 -7.00 -1.04
N TYR A 59 16.55 -7.64 -1.45
CA TYR A 59 15.82 -8.58 -0.61
C TYR A 59 16.31 -10.01 -0.83
N PRO A 60 16.32 -10.85 0.23
CA PRO A 60 16.50 -12.27 0.08
C PRO A 60 15.43 -12.91 -0.82
N GLN A 61 15.77 -14.03 -1.45
CA GLN A 61 14.80 -14.83 -2.20
C GLN A 61 13.66 -15.29 -1.26
N GLY A 62 12.43 -15.24 -1.74
CA GLY A 62 11.24 -15.62 -0.96
C GLY A 62 10.79 -14.60 0.07
N THR A 63 11.34 -13.37 0.05
CA THR A 63 10.84 -12.27 0.87
C THR A 63 9.35 -12.04 0.60
N ARG A 64 8.56 -11.95 1.68
CA ARG A 64 7.12 -11.66 1.63
C ARG A 64 6.85 -10.16 1.75
N ALA A 65 5.75 -9.73 1.15
CA ALA A 65 5.27 -8.35 1.28
C ALA A 65 4.55 -8.19 2.64
N LEU A 66 5.26 -7.64 3.61
CA LEU A 66 4.74 -7.45 4.96
C LEU A 66 4.32 -5.99 5.16
N ALA A 67 3.23 -5.77 5.90
CA ALA A 67 2.78 -4.45 6.31
C ALA A 67 2.05 -4.53 7.65
N ARG A 68 1.76 -3.39 8.28
CA ARG A 68 0.92 -3.38 9.48
C ARG A 68 -0.49 -3.84 9.17
N PRO A 69 -1.21 -4.49 10.11
CA PRO A 69 -2.57 -5.00 9.90
C PRO A 69 -3.53 -3.95 9.33
N GLN A 70 -3.42 -2.70 9.78
CA GLN A 70 -4.25 -1.59 9.32
C GLN A 70 -3.98 -1.21 7.86
N VAL A 71 -2.72 -1.28 7.44
CA VAL A 71 -2.31 -1.09 6.04
C VAL A 71 -2.89 -2.19 5.17
N VAL A 72 -2.82 -3.45 5.62
CA VAL A 72 -3.38 -4.60 4.89
C VAL A 72 -4.90 -4.51 4.77
N ALA A 73 -5.58 -4.08 5.83
CA ALA A 73 -7.03 -3.83 5.81
C ALA A 73 -7.40 -2.71 4.80
N ALA A 74 -6.62 -1.62 4.78
CA ALA A 74 -6.80 -0.53 3.82
C ALA A 74 -6.52 -0.97 2.38
N LEU A 75 -5.47 -1.75 2.12
CA LEU A 75 -5.18 -2.33 0.81
C LEU A 75 -6.31 -3.25 0.33
N THR A 76 -6.89 -4.05 1.22
CA THR A 76 -8.04 -4.92 0.91
C THR A 76 -9.25 -4.10 0.47
N LYS A 77 -9.48 -2.94 1.09
CA LYS A 77 -10.55 -2.02 0.69
C LYS A 77 -10.28 -1.41 -0.69
N ALA A 78 -9.05 -0.93 -0.94
CA ALA A 78 -8.66 -0.42 -2.26
C ALA A 78 -8.80 -1.50 -3.34
N GLN A 79 -8.37 -2.73 -3.07
CA GLN A 79 -8.54 -3.88 -3.96
C GLN A 79 -10.00 -4.13 -4.29
N THR A 80 -10.89 -4.10 -3.29
CA THR A 80 -12.34 -4.28 -3.49
C THR A 80 -12.93 -3.20 -4.38
N ASP A 81 -12.52 -1.94 -4.20
CA ASP A 81 -12.98 -0.83 -5.04
C ASP A 81 -12.48 -0.97 -6.49
N LEU A 82 -11.21 -1.35 -6.70
CA LEU A 82 -10.61 -1.54 -8.02
C LEU A 82 -11.25 -2.69 -8.81
N ARG A 83 -11.62 -3.78 -8.15
CA ARG A 83 -12.28 -4.95 -8.78
C ARG A 83 -13.60 -4.57 -9.46
N ARG A 84 -14.30 -3.53 -9.02
CA ARG A 84 -15.52 -3.02 -9.67
C ARG A 84 -15.24 -2.44 -11.06
N PHE A 85 -14.02 -2.03 -11.32
CA PHE A 85 -13.55 -1.47 -12.58
C PHE A 85 -12.70 -2.46 -13.39
N GLN A 86 -12.66 -3.75 -13.00
CA GLN A 86 -11.88 -4.80 -13.65
C GLN A 86 -10.35 -4.61 -13.50
N TYR A 87 -9.93 -3.94 -12.42
CA TYR A 87 -8.51 -3.76 -12.06
C TYR A 87 -8.21 -4.37 -10.70
N GLY A 88 -6.93 -4.48 -10.38
CA GLY A 88 -6.43 -4.89 -9.07
C GLY A 88 -5.11 -4.22 -8.72
N LEU A 89 -4.70 -4.36 -7.47
CA LEU A 89 -3.41 -3.88 -6.97
C LEU A 89 -2.30 -4.88 -7.29
N LYS A 90 -1.12 -4.34 -7.61
CA LYS A 90 0.16 -5.03 -7.54
C LYS A 90 1.07 -4.24 -6.60
N ILE A 91 1.65 -4.91 -5.60
CA ILE A 91 2.58 -4.33 -4.63
C ILE A 91 4.01 -4.52 -5.13
N TRP A 92 4.73 -3.41 -5.27
CA TRP A 92 6.14 -3.35 -5.66
C TRP A 92 7.08 -3.30 -4.46
N ASP A 93 6.66 -2.66 -3.35
CA ASP A 93 7.34 -2.68 -2.07
C ASP A 93 6.35 -2.50 -0.90
N ALA A 94 6.75 -2.98 0.28
CA ALA A 94 5.97 -2.86 1.50
C ALA A 94 6.89 -2.59 2.70
N TYR A 95 6.95 -3.45 3.72
CA TYR A 95 7.94 -3.29 4.77
C TYR A 95 9.35 -3.44 4.21
N ARG A 96 10.16 -2.39 4.37
CA ARG A 96 11.56 -2.32 3.95
C ARG A 96 12.44 -2.27 5.19
N PRO A 97 13.23 -3.33 5.47
CA PRO A 97 14.17 -3.32 6.60
C PRO A 97 15.13 -2.13 6.55
N ALA A 98 15.47 -1.56 7.71
CA ALA A 98 16.35 -0.39 7.81
C ALA A 98 17.71 -0.60 7.11
N ALA A 99 18.26 -1.83 7.16
CA ALA A 99 19.49 -2.16 6.47
C ALA A 99 19.38 -2.05 4.93
N VAL A 100 18.20 -2.34 4.36
CA VAL A 100 17.93 -2.15 2.93
C VAL A 100 17.77 -0.66 2.61
N GLN A 101 17.07 0.09 3.46
CA GLN A 101 16.94 1.53 3.33
C GLN A 101 18.32 2.23 3.32
N THR A 102 19.22 1.80 4.19
CA THR A 102 20.60 2.31 4.22
C THR A 102 21.33 2.08 2.88
N LYS A 103 21.20 0.89 2.28
CA LYS A 103 21.80 0.58 0.97
C LYS A 103 21.22 1.45 -0.15
N LEU A 104 19.92 1.66 -0.16
CA LEU A 104 19.25 2.55 -1.13
C LEU A 104 19.72 3.99 -0.97
N TRP A 105 19.80 4.49 0.26
CA TRP A 105 20.32 5.82 0.55
C TRP A 105 21.76 5.98 0.08
N GLN A 106 22.62 5.00 0.33
CA GLN A 106 24.01 5.01 -0.13
C GLN A 106 24.13 5.06 -1.65
N ALA A 107 23.23 4.43 -2.37
CA ALA A 107 23.20 4.42 -3.83
C ALA A 107 22.65 5.74 -4.42
N SER A 108 21.61 6.31 -3.83
CA SER A 108 20.95 7.52 -4.35
C SER A 108 21.58 8.81 -3.86
N ARG A 109 21.80 8.94 -2.53
CA ARG A 109 22.20 10.18 -1.85
C ARG A 109 21.30 11.39 -2.17
N ASN A 110 20.09 11.15 -2.65
CA ASN A 110 19.11 12.17 -3.01
C ASN A 110 17.86 12.05 -2.14
N SER A 111 17.70 13.00 -1.22
CA SER A 111 16.58 13.03 -0.26
C SER A 111 15.21 13.33 -0.90
N ASP A 112 15.16 13.77 -2.16
CA ASP A 112 13.89 13.96 -2.87
C ASP A 112 13.22 12.64 -3.26
N TYR A 113 14.02 11.55 -3.34
CA TYR A 113 13.55 10.23 -3.77
C TYR A 113 13.78 9.14 -2.74
N VAL A 114 14.88 9.20 -1.98
CA VAL A 114 15.20 8.17 -0.98
C VAL A 114 15.38 8.83 0.38
N ALA A 115 14.55 8.48 1.35
CA ALA A 115 14.66 9.02 2.69
C ALA A 115 16.01 8.66 3.32
N ASN A 116 16.70 9.66 3.91
CA ASN A 116 17.91 9.44 4.68
C ASN A 116 17.54 8.70 5.99
N PRO A 117 18.08 7.48 6.25
CA PRO A 117 17.75 6.72 7.46
C PRO A 117 18.23 7.37 8.76
N GLU A 118 19.17 8.32 8.68
CA GLU A 118 19.74 9.02 9.83
C GLU A 118 19.00 10.32 10.18
N VAL A 119 17.98 10.69 9.41
CA VAL A 119 17.26 11.95 9.56
C VAL A 119 15.80 11.71 9.88
N GLY A 120 15.31 12.28 10.97
CA GLY A 120 13.90 12.19 11.40
C GLY A 120 13.49 10.74 11.63
N VAL A 121 12.37 10.33 11.01
CA VAL A 121 11.83 8.96 11.13
C VAL A 121 12.36 8.00 10.05
N GLY A 122 13.24 8.48 9.18
CA GLY A 122 13.71 7.73 8.03
C GLY A 122 12.58 7.40 7.05
N SER A 123 12.60 6.20 6.47
CA SER A 123 11.58 5.73 5.53
C SER A 123 10.35 5.18 6.25
N LEU A 124 9.15 5.57 5.82
CA LEU A 124 7.89 5.04 6.34
C LEU A 124 7.66 3.56 5.96
N HIS A 125 8.34 3.07 4.92
CA HIS A 125 8.40 1.63 4.63
C HIS A 125 9.04 0.84 5.78
N SER A 126 10.06 1.38 6.44
CA SER A 126 10.74 0.70 7.56
C SER A 126 9.86 0.59 8.81
N TRP A 127 8.74 1.30 8.84
CA TRP A 127 7.72 1.19 9.89
C TRP A 127 6.53 0.32 9.48
N GLY A 128 6.51 -0.21 8.24
CA GLY A 128 5.42 -1.02 7.67
C GLY A 128 4.13 -0.25 7.45
N ILE A 129 4.19 1.07 7.26
CA ILE A 129 3.06 2.00 7.11
C ILE A 129 3.00 2.67 5.75
N ALA A 130 3.95 2.36 4.86
CA ALA A 130 3.94 2.76 3.46
C ALA A 130 4.04 1.53 2.54
N VAL A 131 3.51 1.69 1.33
CA VAL A 131 3.59 0.71 0.24
C VAL A 131 3.84 1.41 -1.07
N ASP A 132 4.58 0.74 -1.98
CA ASP A 132 4.65 1.10 -3.38
C ASP A 132 3.73 0.18 -4.17
N ALA A 133 2.77 0.75 -4.89
CA ALA A 133 1.70 0.01 -5.54
C ALA A 133 1.42 0.52 -6.95
N THR A 134 0.97 -0.40 -7.81
CA THR A 134 0.50 -0.12 -9.17
C THR A 134 -0.76 -0.90 -9.48
N LEU A 135 -1.29 -0.74 -10.69
CA LEU A 135 -2.46 -1.48 -11.18
C LEU A 135 -2.06 -2.70 -12.01
N VAL A 136 -2.96 -3.68 -11.97
CA VAL A 136 -3.05 -4.77 -12.93
C VAL A 136 -4.49 -4.87 -13.46
N ASP A 137 -4.65 -5.47 -14.65
CA ASP A 137 -5.98 -5.78 -15.19
C ASP A 137 -6.63 -6.99 -14.48
N SER A 138 -7.81 -7.40 -14.93
CA SER A 138 -8.57 -8.54 -14.38
C SER A 138 -7.85 -9.89 -14.51
N TRP A 139 -6.85 -10.00 -15.40
CA TRP A 139 -6.01 -11.19 -15.60
C TRP A 139 -4.64 -11.06 -14.92
N ASN A 140 -4.48 -10.06 -14.02
CA ASN A 140 -3.23 -9.75 -13.32
C ASN A 140 -2.06 -9.32 -14.23
N ARG A 141 -2.34 -8.84 -15.46
CA ARG A 141 -1.33 -8.31 -16.38
C ARG A 141 -1.06 -6.84 -16.06
N PRO A 142 0.19 -6.38 -16.20
CA PRO A 142 0.53 -4.96 -16.04
C PRO A 142 -0.29 -4.08 -16.99
N VAL A 143 -0.66 -2.89 -16.54
CA VAL A 143 -1.26 -1.83 -17.37
C VAL A 143 -0.29 -0.67 -17.52
N SER A 144 -0.51 0.15 -18.56
CA SER A 144 0.34 1.33 -18.80
C SER A 144 0.22 2.34 -17.68
N MET A 145 1.35 2.72 -17.08
CA MET A 145 1.46 3.72 -16.02
C MET A 145 2.47 4.80 -16.44
N PRO A 146 2.55 5.95 -15.73
CA PRO A 146 3.38 7.09 -16.15
C PRO A 146 4.87 6.79 -16.33
N SER A 147 5.43 5.94 -15.48
CA SER A 147 6.82 5.51 -15.49
C SER A 147 6.95 4.12 -14.88
N ASP A 148 8.11 3.50 -14.96
CA ASP A 148 8.43 2.31 -14.18
C ASP A 148 8.84 2.70 -12.75
N PHE A 149 9.03 1.70 -11.90
CA PHE A 149 9.46 1.83 -10.50
C PHE A 149 10.87 2.42 -10.43
N ASP A 150 11.11 3.32 -9.47
CA ASP A 150 12.39 4.02 -9.29
C ASP A 150 12.88 4.80 -10.52
N ASP A 151 11.98 5.12 -11.47
CA ASP A 151 12.26 6.01 -12.59
C ASP A 151 12.06 7.46 -12.16
N PHE A 152 13.08 8.07 -11.56
CA PHE A 152 13.05 9.41 -10.98
C PHE A 152 13.12 10.52 -12.04
N THR A 153 12.18 10.45 -13.01
CA THR A 153 11.96 11.47 -14.04
C THR A 153 10.71 12.29 -13.72
N PRO A 154 10.42 13.37 -14.47
CA PRO A 154 9.15 14.07 -14.34
C PRO A 154 7.90 13.19 -14.52
N ALA A 155 8.01 12.03 -15.18
CA ALA A 155 6.91 11.06 -15.30
C ALA A 155 6.58 10.37 -13.97
N ALA A 156 7.52 10.30 -13.02
CA ALA A 156 7.30 9.75 -11.69
C ALA A 156 6.41 10.62 -10.79
N MET A 157 6.21 11.89 -11.16
CA MET A 157 5.45 12.81 -10.33
C MET A 157 4.00 12.37 -10.13
N TRP A 158 3.44 12.68 -8.96
CA TRP A 158 2.03 12.42 -8.60
C TRP A 158 1.03 12.91 -9.64
N ARG A 159 1.32 14.06 -10.26
CA ARG A 159 0.52 14.63 -11.35
C ARG A 159 1.17 14.31 -12.68
N TYR A 160 0.57 13.37 -13.39
CA TYR A 160 0.99 13.04 -14.74
C TYR A 160 0.65 14.17 -15.72
N ALA A 161 1.65 14.63 -16.45
CA ALA A 161 1.53 15.68 -17.47
C ALA A 161 1.78 15.16 -18.90
N GLY A 162 1.88 13.84 -19.10
CA GLY A 162 2.08 13.25 -20.42
C GLY A 162 0.79 13.21 -21.26
N PRO A 163 0.89 12.88 -22.56
CA PRO A 163 -0.22 13.00 -23.52
C PRO A 163 -1.22 11.84 -23.50
N SER A 164 -0.94 10.76 -22.78
CA SER A 164 -1.78 9.56 -22.80
C SER A 164 -2.96 9.67 -21.85
N PHE A 165 -4.19 9.74 -22.41
CA PHE A 165 -5.42 9.69 -21.61
C PHE A 165 -5.62 8.34 -20.90
N GLU A 166 -5.16 7.24 -21.49
CA GLU A 166 -5.21 5.91 -20.88
C GLU A 166 -4.35 5.88 -19.62
N VAL A 167 -3.08 6.29 -19.70
CA VAL A 167 -2.16 6.37 -18.55
C VAL A 167 -2.72 7.28 -17.47
N LEU A 168 -3.28 8.44 -17.85
CA LEU A 168 -3.92 9.35 -16.91
C LEU A 168 -5.13 8.71 -16.23
N GLY A 169 -5.93 7.94 -16.97
CA GLY A 169 -7.07 7.20 -16.43
C GLY A 169 -6.65 6.15 -15.41
N HIS A 170 -5.63 5.34 -15.72
CA HIS A 170 -5.08 4.34 -14.81
C HIS A 170 -4.53 4.98 -13.54
N LEU A 171 -3.71 6.03 -13.67
CA LEU A 171 -3.15 6.74 -12.53
C LEU A 171 -4.24 7.30 -11.62
N ARG A 172 -5.24 7.97 -12.17
CA ARG A 172 -6.37 8.53 -11.39
C ARG A 172 -7.19 7.46 -10.69
N LEU A 173 -7.39 6.32 -11.34
CA LEU A 173 -8.11 5.19 -10.73
C LEU A 173 -7.35 4.62 -9.54
N LEU A 174 -6.03 4.41 -9.67
CA LEU A 174 -5.17 3.99 -8.56
C LEU A 174 -5.23 4.98 -7.41
N GLN A 175 -4.98 6.26 -7.69
CA GLN A 175 -4.99 7.33 -6.70
C GLN A 175 -6.34 7.44 -5.98
N TRP A 176 -7.44 7.36 -6.72
CA TRP A 176 -8.80 7.38 -6.16
C TRP A 176 -9.05 6.20 -5.21
N ALA A 177 -8.71 4.98 -5.62
CA ALA A 177 -8.92 3.79 -4.80
C ALA A 177 -8.09 3.82 -3.51
N MET A 178 -6.81 4.20 -3.62
CA MET A 178 -5.90 4.32 -2.48
C MET A 178 -6.34 5.43 -1.52
N HIS A 179 -6.71 6.60 -2.04
CA HIS A 179 -7.22 7.71 -1.21
C HIS A 179 -8.51 7.32 -0.47
N ARG A 180 -9.48 6.70 -1.14
CA ARG A 180 -10.71 6.20 -0.51
C ARG A 180 -10.44 5.15 0.58
N ALA A 181 -9.37 4.39 0.44
CA ALA A 181 -8.94 3.41 1.43
C ALA A 181 -8.21 4.03 2.63
N GLY A 182 -7.89 5.32 2.59
CA GLY A 182 -7.22 6.05 3.68
C GLY A 182 -5.71 6.20 3.50
N PHE A 183 -5.23 6.14 2.25
CA PHE A 183 -3.83 6.44 1.95
C PHE A 183 -3.67 7.87 1.41
N TRP A 184 -2.48 8.42 1.63
CA TRP A 184 -1.98 9.62 0.97
C TRP A 184 -0.83 9.25 0.05
N GLY A 185 -0.71 9.97 -1.06
CA GLY A 185 0.39 9.80 -2.01
C GLY A 185 1.58 10.68 -1.70
N MET A 186 2.64 10.52 -2.49
CA MET A 186 3.85 11.32 -2.46
C MET A 186 3.98 12.17 -3.73
N ARG A 187 4.48 13.40 -3.61
CA ARG A 187 4.58 14.32 -4.77
C ARG A 187 5.51 13.83 -5.88
N THR A 188 6.60 13.18 -5.51
CA THR A 188 7.71 12.77 -6.40
C THR A 188 7.58 11.34 -6.93
N GLU A 189 6.63 10.54 -6.38
CA GLU A 189 6.49 9.12 -6.69
C GLU A 189 5.00 8.77 -6.77
N TRP A 190 4.47 8.55 -7.98
CA TRP A 190 3.06 8.24 -8.17
C TRP A 190 2.64 6.89 -7.58
N TRP A 191 3.58 5.97 -7.39
CA TRP A 191 3.37 4.63 -6.84
C TRP A 191 3.40 4.57 -5.31
N HIS A 192 3.94 5.62 -4.63
CA HIS A 192 4.13 5.62 -3.18
C HIS A 192 2.88 6.07 -2.43
N PHE A 193 2.46 5.25 -1.45
CA PHE A 193 1.28 5.49 -0.64
C PHE A 193 1.56 5.22 0.84
N THR A 194 1.15 6.16 1.69
CA THR A 194 1.28 6.08 3.15
C THR A 194 -0.09 6.20 3.80
N VAL A 195 -0.38 5.44 4.86
CA VAL A 195 -1.65 5.60 5.60
C VAL A 195 -1.76 7.02 6.17
N ALA A 196 -2.97 7.61 6.09
CA ALA A 196 -3.19 9.02 6.44
C ALA A 196 -2.77 9.36 7.87
N ASP A 197 -3.00 8.48 8.81
CA ASP A 197 -2.67 8.67 10.25
C ASP A 197 -1.33 8.03 10.64
N TRP A 198 -0.37 8.02 9.74
CA TRP A 198 0.89 7.29 9.92
C TRP A 198 1.64 7.64 11.21
N GLN A 199 1.55 8.89 11.72
CA GLN A 199 2.22 9.32 12.94
C GLN A 199 1.84 8.48 14.16
N LYS A 200 0.60 8.00 14.24
CA LYS A 200 0.12 7.18 15.37
C LYS A 200 0.79 5.81 15.47
N TYR A 201 1.46 5.39 14.40
CA TYR A 201 2.18 4.11 14.33
C TYR A 201 3.67 4.24 14.64
N LEU A 202 4.13 5.44 14.97
CA LEU A 202 5.49 5.69 15.39
C LEU A 202 5.57 5.69 16.93
N PRO A 203 6.72 5.29 17.53
CA PRO A 203 7.02 5.56 18.91
C PRO A 203 6.94 7.05 19.23
N ASP A 204 6.67 7.42 20.50
CA ASP A 204 6.46 8.81 20.89
C ASP A 204 7.69 9.68 20.60
N GLU A 205 8.90 9.15 20.81
CA GLU A 205 10.16 9.84 20.50
C GLU A 205 10.30 10.16 19.01
N ALA A 206 9.88 9.22 18.14
CA ALA A 206 9.93 9.40 16.70
C ALA A 206 8.85 10.36 16.19
N ARG A 207 7.70 10.47 16.88
CA ARG A 207 6.61 11.40 16.50
C ARG A 207 7.04 12.85 16.57
N HIS A 208 7.84 13.24 17.58
CA HIS A 208 8.34 14.61 17.72
C HIS A 208 9.31 14.97 16.59
N SER A 209 10.11 14.02 16.12
CA SER A 209 11.01 14.20 14.98
C SER A 209 10.27 14.26 13.64
N ALA A 210 9.10 13.62 13.54
CA ALA A 210 8.31 13.56 12.30
C ALA A 210 7.69 14.91 11.91
N HIS A 211 7.48 15.83 12.85
CA HIS A 211 6.93 17.16 12.58
C HIS A 211 7.85 18.06 11.76
N VAL A 212 9.13 17.72 11.61
CA VAL A 212 10.14 18.56 10.95
C VAL A 212 10.34 18.20 9.47
N GLN A 213 9.89 17.04 9.00
CA GLN A 213 10.07 16.60 7.59
C GLN A 213 8.75 16.56 6.80
N GLY A 214 8.09 17.72 6.72
CA GLY A 214 6.82 17.87 6.02
C GLY A 214 6.93 17.95 4.50
N THR A 215 7.41 16.92 3.81
CA THR A 215 7.28 16.79 2.35
C THR A 215 6.14 15.85 1.92
N GLN A 216 5.35 15.36 2.87
CA GLN A 216 4.17 14.57 2.53
C GLN A 216 3.06 15.48 2.04
N TRP A 217 2.67 15.25 0.80
CA TRP A 217 1.59 15.98 0.17
C TRP A 217 0.24 15.46 0.64
N THR A 218 -0.50 16.31 1.37
CA THR A 218 -1.92 16.09 1.73
C THR A 218 -2.83 16.42 0.54
N GLY A 219 -2.47 15.99 -0.66
CA GLY A 219 -3.17 16.38 -1.87
C GLY A 219 -4.64 16.04 -1.83
N LYS A 220 -5.47 17.10 -1.72
CA LYS A 220 -6.84 17.00 -2.20
C LYS A 220 -6.79 16.72 -3.70
N LEU A 221 -7.45 15.66 -4.14
CA LEU A 221 -7.71 15.36 -5.55
C LEU A 221 -8.42 16.53 -6.22
#